data_e05358c008da49f245cd5af58a1f6ecf
#
_entry.id   e05358c008da49f245cd5af58a1f6ecf
#
_cell.length_a   1.000
_cell.length_b   1.000
_cell.length_c   1.000
_cell.angle_alpha   90.00
_cell.angle_beta   90.00
_cell.angle_gamma   90.00
#
_symmetry.space_group_name_H-M   'P 1'
#
loop_
_entity.id
_entity.type
_entity.pdbx_description
1 polymer ?
#
loop_
_entity_poly.entity_id
_entity_poly.type
_entity_poly.pdbx_seq_one_letter_code
_entity_poly.pdbx_strand_id
1 'polypeptide(L)'
;MLVRKVFGTGGPRTREQALREVAQALGYARLGSSIRKTLETDLLTAVKRGILENDRGHLRLLARSLADYDRNFLKQQFLAAIGRGWVEREEAIYRWMRWMGYGRTTEGMFLVGRSLINGLLRTGELETEGRERVRRV
;
A
#
# COMPACT_ATOMS: atom_id res chain seq x y z
N MET A 1 -5.96 -3.86 6.15
CA MET A 1 -5.10 -2.93 6.88
C MET A 1 -5.89 -1.78 7.51
N LEU A 2 -5.48 -1.41 8.69
CA LEU A 2 -6.21 -0.46 9.53
C LEU A 2 -6.33 0.94 8.96
N VAL A 3 -5.29 1.46 8.32
CA VAL A 3 -5.29 2.81 7.74
C VAL A 3 -6.40 2.96 6.70
N ARG A 4 -6.53 2.02 5.78
CA ARG A 4 -7.61 2.08 4.79
C ARG A 4 -8.99 2.00 5.43
N LYS A 5 -9.13 1.21 6.48
CA LYS A 5 -10.39 1.09 7.20
C LYS A 5 -10.77 2.40 7.90
N VAL A 6 -9.82 3.01 8.60
CA VAL A 6 -10.05 4.28 9.31
C VAL A 6 -10.39 5.40 8.34
N PHE A 7 -9.63 5.53 7.26
CA PHE A 7 -9.83 6.59 6.26
C PHE A 7 -10.91 6.28 5.23
N GLY A 8 -11.49 5.07 5.29
CA GLY A 8 -12.57 4.66 4.38
C GLY A 8 -13.89 5.39 4.58
N THR A 9 -14.07 6.01 5.74
CA THR A 9 -15.25 6.81 6.09
C THR A 9 -14.82 8.20 6.52
N GLY A 10 -15.70 9.17 6.34
CA GLY A 10 -15.41 10.56 6.65
C GLY A 10 -14.56 11.24 5.60
N GLY A 11 -14.24 12.49 5.84
CA GLY A 11 -13.43 13.32 4.95
C GLY A 11 -11.96 13.36 5.34
N PRO A 12 -11.21 14.33 4.78
CA PRO A 12 -9.83 14.59 5.17
C PRO A 12 -9.71 14.88 6.66
N ARG A 13 -8.58 14.48 7.25
CA ARG A 13 -8.30 14.65 8.67
C ARG A 13 -6.97 15.36 8.85
N THR A 14 -6.87 16.16 9.92
CA THR A 14 -5.57 16.64 10.35
C THR A 14 -4.74 15.45 10.85
N ARG A 15 -3.43 15.64 10.89
CA ARG A 15 -2.51 14.62 11.42
C ARG A 15 -2.90 14.20 12.84
N GLU A 16 -3.25 15.15 13.69
CA GLU A 16 -3.64 14.89 15.07
C GLU A 16 -4.92 14.07 15.17
N GLN A 17 -5.92 14.42 14.35
CA GLN A 17 -7.16 13.63 14.28
C GLN A 17 -6.90 12.21 13.80
N ALA A 18 -6.06 12.05 12.77
CA ALA A 18 -5.70 10.75 12.23
C ALA A 18 -5.00 9.88 13.28
N LEU A 19 -4.06 10.44 14.04
CA LEU A 19 -3.36 9.73 15.10
C LEU A 19 -4.33 9.21 16.16
N ARG A 20 -5.27 10.04 16.60
CA ARG A 20 -6.29 9.66 17.59
C ARG A 20 -7.20 8.56 17.08
N GLU A 21 -7.69 8.69 15.85
CA GLU A 21 -8.60 7.70 15.26
C GLU A 21 -7.93 6.34 15.06
N VAL A 22 -6.69 6.33 14.59
CA VAL A 22 -5.94 5.09 14.42
C VAL A 22 -5.64 4.45 15.79
N ALA A 23 -5.22 5.24 16.78
CA ALA A 23 -4.99 4.75 18.13
C ALA A 23 -6.26 4.14 18.72
N GLN A 24 -7.40 4.81 18.57
CA GLN A 24 -8.70 4.32 19.04
C GLN A 24 -9.09 3.01 18.35
N ALA A 25 -8.88 2.93 17.05
CA ALA A 25 -9.17 1.71 16.28
C ALA A 25 -8.29 0.53 16.71
N LEU A 26 -7.09 0.80 17.21
CA LEU A 26 -6.19 -0.21 17.78
C LEU A 26 -6.52 -0.57 19.24
N GLY A 27 -7.49 0.12 19.84
CA GLY A 27 -7.91 -0.13 21.21
C GLY A 27 -7.17 0.66 22.28
N TYR A 28 -6.38 1.67 21.91
CA TYR A 28 -5.69 2.52 22.87
C TYR A 28 -6.62 3.62 23.37
N ALA A 29 -6.74 3.74 24.69
CA ALA A 29 -7.53 4.80 25.32
C ALA A 29 -6.81 6.15 25.32
N ARG A 30 -5.48 6.12 25.29
CA ARG A 30 -4.63 7.31 25.29
C ARG A 30 -3.56 7.23 24.23
N LEU A 31 -3.17 8.39 23.73
CA LEU A 31 -2.08 8.53 22.77
C LEU A 31 -0.80 8.92 23.54
N GLY A 32 -0.15 7.92 24.16
CA GLY A 32 1.13 8.13 24.82
C GLY A 32 2.25 8.44 23.83
N SER A 33 3.38 8.96 24.32
CA SER A 33 4.48 9.42 23.45
C SER A 33 5.05 8.30 22.56
N SER A 34 5.18 7.10 23.10
CA SER A 34 5.70 5.94 22.37
C SER A 34 4.75 5.49 21.27
N ILE A 35 3.46 5.41 21.57
CA ILE A 35 2.41 5.05 20.61
C ILE A 35 2.31 6.13 19.53
N ARG A 36 2.32 7.40 19.91
CA ARG A 36 2.30 8.53 18.99
C ARG A 36 3.42 8.42 17.96
N LYS A 37 4.64 8.17 18.41
CA LYS A 37 5.82 8.09 17.55
C LYS A 37 5.69 6.94 16.53
N THR A 38 5.22 5.79 16.98
CA THR A 38 4.98 4.63 16.10
C THR A 38 3.92 4.94 15.06
N LEU A 39 2.79 5.52 15.47
CA LEU A 39 1.69 5.84 14.56
C LEU A 39 2.06 6.96 13.59
N GLU A 40 2.86 7.94 14.01
CA GLU A 40 3.36 8.97 13.09
C GLU A 40 4.21 8.35 11.98
N THR A 41 5.06 7.38 12.34
CA THR A 41 5.86 6.63 11.35
C THR A 41 4.95 5.83 10.42
N ASP A 42 3.92 5.18 10.94
CA ASP A 42 2.96 4.41 10.14
C ASP A 42 2.21 5.30 9.15
N LEU A 43 1.79 6.50 9.57
CA LEU A 43 1.13 7.46 8.68
C LEU A 43 2.06 7.96 7.58
N LEU A 44 3.31 8.26 7.90
CA LEU A 44 4.32 8.64 6.91
C LEU A 44 4.55 7.52 5.90
N THR A 45 4.64 6.29 6.36
CA THR A 45 4.78 5.11 5.50
C THR A 45 3.58 4.99 4.58
N ALA A 46 2.37 5.18 5.10
CA ALA A 46 1.14 5.13 4.29
C ALA A 46 1.14 6.19 3.18
N VAL A 47 1.65 7.39 3.46
CA VAL A 47 1.80 8.44 2.43
C VAL A 47 2.83 8.00 1.38
N LYS A 48 3.98 7.48 1.79
CA LYS A 48 5.02 7.03 0.86
C LYS A 48 4.55 5.91 -0.06
N ARG A 49 3.72 5.02 0.45
CA ARG A 49 3.19 3.88 -0.31
C ARG A 49 1.96 4.23 -1.16
N GLY A 50 1.50 5.48 -1.11
CA GLY A 50 0.35 5.92 -1.88
C GLY A 50 -0.99 5.46 -1.33
N ILE A 51 -1.05 5.04 -0.08
CA ILE A 51 -2.30 4.76 0.61
C ILE A 51 -3.01 6.05 0.96
N LEU A 52 -2.24 7.00 1.51
CA LEU A 52 -2.71 8.33 1.89
C LEU A 52 -2.00 9.38 1.06
N GLU A 53 -2.64 10.54 0.92
CA GLU A 53 -1.98 11.76 0.48
C GLU A 53 -2.11 12.83 1.56
N ASN A 54 -1.11 13.71 1.63
CA ASN A 54 -1.12 14.88 2.49
C ASN A 54 -1.41 16.09 1.62
N ASP A 55 -2.61 16.63 1.76
CA ASP A 55 -3.02 17.86 1.05
C ASP A 55 -3.08 19.01 2.06
N ARG A 56 -2.04 19.83 2.06
CA ARG A 56 -1.92 21.02 2.92
C ARG A 56 -2.14 20.71 4.41
N GLY A 57 -1.57 19.63 4.88
CA GLY A 57 -1.67 19.19 6.27
C GLY A 57 -2.88 18.33 6.58
N HIS A 58 -3.73 18.06 5.61
CA HIS A 58 -4.86 17.13 5.76
C HIS A 58 -4.56 15.82 5.07
N LEU A 59 -4.76 14.73 5.79
CA LEU A 59 -4.55 13.37 5.29
C LEU A 59 -5.86 12.78 4.78
N ARG A 60 -5.81 12.14 3.63
CA ARG A 60 -6.95 11.42 3.04
C ARG A 60 -6.46 10.24 2.22
N LEU A 61 -7.34 9.29 1.90
CA LEU A 61 -7.00 8.23 0.97
C LEU A 61 -6.66 8.83 -0.38
N LEU A 62 -5.52 8.42 -0.96
CA LEU A 62 -5.13 8.84 -2.30
C LEU A 62 -6.08 8.25 -3.34
N ALA A 63 -6.44 6.98 -3.18
CA ALA A 63 -7.41 6.30 -4.02
C ALA A 63 -8.08 5.18 -3.22
N ARG A 64 -9.35 4.92 -3.48
CA ARG A 64 -10.10 3.86 -2.79
C ARG A 64 -9.93 2.50 -3.44
N SER A 65 -9.86 2.47 -4.77
CA SER A 65 -9.68 1.23 -5.52
C SER A 65 -8.45 1.29 -6.39
N LEU A 66 -7.97 0.12 -6.81
CA LEU A 66 -6.81 0.02 -7.70
C LEU A 66 -7.04 0.71 -9.05
N ALA A 67 -8.29 0.76 -9.51
CA ALA A 67 -8.63 1.41 -10.78
C ALA A 67 -8.42 2.92 -10.77
N ASP A 68 -8.41 3.54 -9.57
CA ASP A 68 -8.25 4.98 -9.42
C ASP A 68 -6.79 5.43 -9.40
N TYR A 69 -5.84 4.48 -9.31
CA TYR A 69 -4.42 4.78 -9.33
C TYR A 69 -3.89 4.87 -10.75
N ASP A 70 -2.90 5.74 -10.94
CA ASP A 70 -2.09 5.74 -12.16
C ASP A 70 -1.33 4.42 -12.28
N ARG A 71 -1.35 3.81 -13.47
CA ARG A 71 -0.73 2.52 -13.73
C ARG A 71 0.79 2.53 -13.48
N ASN A 72 1.47 3.59 -13.90
CA ASN A 72 2.91 3.71 -13.67
C ASN A 72 3.24 3.79 -12.19
N PHE A 73 2.41 4.49 -11.43
CA PHE A 73 2.55 4.54 -9.98
C PHE A 73 2.40 3.15 -9.36
N LEU A 74 1.39 2.38 -9.76
CA LEU A 74 1.20 1.01 -9.28
C LEU A 74 2.39 0.12 -9.62
N LYS A 75 2.96 0.25 -10.81
CA LYS A 75 4.18 -0.49 -11.21
C LYS A 75 5.35 -0.19 -10.29
N GLN A 76 5.58 1.08 -9.96
CA GLN A 76 6.66 1.48 -9.06
C GLN A 76 6.43 0.92 -7.66
N GLN A 77 5.22 0.96 -7.17
CA GLN A 77 4.88 0.39 -5.87
C GLN A 77 5.04 -1.13 -5.86
N PHE A 78 4.69 -1.78 -6.96
CA PHE A 78 4.89 -3.22 -7.11
C PHE A 78 6.36 -3.61 -6.99
N LEU A 79 7.23 -2.91 -7.71
CA LEU A 79 8.67 -3.13 -7.65
C LEU A 79 9.23 -2.91 -6.24
N ALA A 80 8.77 -1.87 -5.56
CA ALA A 80 9.19 -1.58 -4.19
C ALA A 80 8.74 -2.69 -3.22
N ALA A 81 7.55 -3.22 -3.42
CA ALA A 81 6.96 -4.20 -2.52
C ALA A 81 7.65 -5.57 -2.56
N ILE A 82 8.11 -5.99 -3.73
CA ILE A 82 8.65 -7.35 -3.91
C ILE A 82 10.09 -7.51 -3.48
N GLY A 83 10.83 -6.42 -3.31
CA GLY A 83 12.25 -6.49 -2.97
C GLY A 83 13.09 -6.93 -4.16
N ARG A 84 14.30 -7.46 -3.89
CA ARG A 84 15.29 -7.76 -4.93
C ARG A 84 15.49 -9.25 -5.25
N GLY A 85 15.03 -10.14 -4.39
CA GLY A 85 15.20 -11.58 -4.59
C GLY A 85 14.18 -12.17 -5.55
N TRP A 86 14.41 -13.43 -5.91
CA TRP A 86 13.41 -14.19 -6.64
C TRP A 86 12.17 -14.40 -5.77
N VAL A 87 11.01 -14.25 -6.36
CA VAL A 87 9.73 -14.42 -5.67
C VAL A 87 8.73 -15.07 -6.64
N GLU A 88 7.91 -15.96 -6.13
CA GLU A 88 6.83 -16.52 -6.92
C GLU A 88 5.82 -15.43 -7.28
N ARG A 89 5.23 -15.52 -8.48
CA ARG A 89 4.33 -14.48 -8.99
C ARG A 89 3.16 -14.20 -8.04
N GLU A 90 2.55 -15.24 -7.51
CA GLU A 90 1.43 -15.07 -6.57
C GLU A 90 1.88 -14.41 -5.28
N GLU A 91 3.01 -14.82 -4.73
CA GLU A 91 3.58 -14.19 -3.53
C GLU A 91 3.94 -12.72 -3.79
N ALA A 92 4.44 -12.39 -4.98
CA ALA A 92 4.72 -11.01 -5.36
C ALA A 92 3.44 -10.17 -5.32
N ILE A 93 2.34 -10.70 -5.83
CA ILE A 93 1.05 -10.02 -5.82
C ILE A 93 0.56 -9.82 -4.37
N TYR A 94 0.66 -10.84 -3.52
CA TYR A 94 0.30 -10.71 -2.10
C TYR A 94 1.15 -9.67 -1.39
N ARG A 95 2.46 -9.65 -1.61
CA ARG A 95 3.36 -8.63 -1.03
C ARG A 95 2.94 -7.22 -1.44
N TRP A 96 2.63 -7.04 -2.73
CA TRP A 96 2.18 -5.76 -3.24
C TRP A 96 0.84 -5.34 -2.63
N MET A 97 -0.11 -6.26 -2.51
CA MET A 97 -1.41 -5.97 -1.91
C MET A 97 -1.27 -5.53 -0.45
N ARG A 98 -0.45 -6.24 0.33
CA ARG A 98 -0.15 -5.85 1.71
C ARG A 98 0.57 -4.49 1.78
N TRP A 99 1.52 -4.29 0.88
CA TRP A 99 2.23 -3.01 0.76
C TRP A 99 1.27 -1.85 0.53
N MET A 100 0.28 -2.03 -0.32
CA MET A 100 -0.76 -1.03 -0.61
C MET A 100 -1.85 -0.96 0.46
N GLY A 101 -1.74 -1.75 1.52
CA GLY A 101 -2.63 -1.67 2.66
C GLY A 101 -3.94 -2.42 2.54
N TYR A 102 -4.07 -3.35 1.62
CA TYR A 102 -5.28 -4.14 1.46
C TYR A 102 -5.23 -5.38 2.36
N GLY A 103 -6.27 -5.57 3.19
CA GLY A 103 -6.36 -6.71 4.09
C GLY A 103 -6.85 -7.98 3.42
N ARG A 104 -7.58 -7.85 2.32
CA ARG A 104 -8.07 -8.99 1.53
C ARG A 104 -7.64 -8.85 0.10
N THR A 105 -7.34 -10.00 -0.53
CA THR A 105 -7.04 -10.06 -1.95
C THR A 105 -8.25 -10.62 -2.67
N THR A 106 -8.79 -9.85 -3.61
CA THR A 106 -9.88 -10.29 -4.47
C THR A 106 -9.32 -10.81 -5.79
N GLU A 107 -10.14 -11.55 -6.53
CA GLU A 107 -9.78 -12.01 -7.87
C GLU A 107 -9.45 -10.84 -8.80
N GLY A 108 -10.24 -9.76 -8.73
CA GLY A 108 -9.98 -8.56 -9.52
C GLY A 108 -8.63 -7.92 -9.23
N MET A 109 -8.22 -7.90 -7.96
CA MET A 109 -6.90 -7.41 -7.54
C MET A 109 -5.78 -8.30 -8.09
N PHE A 110 -5.96 -9.63 -8.07
CA PHE A 110 -5.02 -10.57 -8.67
C PHE A 110 -4.86 -10.33 -10.17
N LEU A 111 -5.93 -10.06 -10.88
CA LEU A 111 -5.89 -9.76 -12.31
C LEU A 111 -5.09 -8.49 -12.58
N VAL A 112 -5.25 -7.45 -11.78
CA VAL A 112 -4.44 -6.24 -11.87
C VAL A 112 -2.97 -6.56 -11.61
N GLY A 113 -2.67 -7.33 -10.56
CA GLY A 113 -1.30 -7.74 -10.23
C GLY A 113 -0.63 -8.52 -11.35
N ARG A 114 -1.33 -9.47 -11.96
CA ARG A 114 -0.82 -10.21 -13.13
C ARG A 114 -0.55 -9.30 -14.30
N SER A 115 -1.44 -8.35 -14.56
CA SER A 115 -1.26 -7.37 -15.62
C SER A 115 -0.03 -6.49 -15.38
N LEU A 116 0.21 -6.08 -14.14
CA LEU A 116 1.42 -5.32 -13.77
C LEU A 116 2.68 -6.13 -14.00
N ILE A 117 2.70 -7.40 -13.58
CA ILE A 117 3.84 -8.30 -13.81
C ILE A 117 4.13 -8.40 -15.31
N ASN A 118 3.12 -8.67 -16.12
CA ASN A 118 3.29 -8.79 -17.57
C ASN A 118 3.83 -7.51 -18.19
N GLY A 119 3.32 -6.35 -17.75
CA GLY A 119 3.82 -5.05 -18.20
C GLY A 119 5.28 -4.80 -17.81
N LEU A 120 5.65 -5.13 -16.58
CA LEU A 120 7.02 -4.97 -16.09
C LEU A 120 8.01 -5.93 -16.75
N LEU A 121 7.57 -7.14 -17.10
CA LEU A 121 8.38 -8.07 -17.89
C LEU A 121 8.62 -7.54 -19.30
N ARG A 122 7.61 -6.96 -19.92
CA ARG A 122 7.73 -6.39 -21.28
C ARG A 122 8.69 -5.21 -21.31
N THR A 123 8.71 -4.39 -20.28
CA THR A 123 9.59 -3.22 -20.22
C THR A 123 10.99 -3.55 -19.68
N GLY A 124 11.23 -4.79 -19.29
CA GLY A 124 12.54 -5.21 -18.77
C GLY A 124 12.82 -4.81 -17.33
N GLU A 125 11.82 -4.33 -16.60
CA GLU A 125 11.96 -3.96 -15.18
C GLU A 125 11.84 -5.17 -14.25
N LEU A 126 11.22 -6.25 -14.73
CA LEU A 126 11.24 -7.57 -14.11
C LEU A 126 11.88 -8.57 -15.07
N GLU A 127 12.52 -9.57 -14.50
CA GLU A 127 12.95 -10.76 -15.23
C GLU A 127 12.28 -11.99 -14.64
N THR A 128 12.20 -13.05 -15.42
CA THR A 128 11.51 -14.28 -15.02
C THR A 128 12.46 -15.47 -15.04
N GLU A 129 12.24 -16.40 -14.11
CA GLU A 129 12.85 -17.72 -14.10
C GLU A 129 11.73 -18.75 -14.27
N GLY A 130 11.68 -19.38 -15.43
CA GLY A 130 10.57 -20.23 -15.78
C GLY A 130 9.27 -19.42 -15.86
N ARG A 131 8.15 -20.03 -15.45
CA ARG A 131 6.83 -19.38 -15.46
C ARG A 131 6.37 -18.92 -14.10
N GLU A 132 7.11 -19.24 -13.05
CA GLU A 132 6.63 -19.10 -11.67
C GLU A 132 7.30 -17.98 -10.90
N ARG A 133 8.55 -17.67 -11.19
CA ARG A 133 9.32 -16.70 -10.40
C ARG A 133 9.65 -15.45 -11.18
N VAL A 134 9.67 -14.33 -10.47
CA VAL A 134 10.06 -13.03 -11.01
C VAL A 134 11.04 -12.35 -10.06
N ARG A 135 11.82 -11.43 -10.60
CA ARG A 135 12.78 -10.64 -9.85
C ARG A 135 12.93 -9.27 -10.50
N ARG A 136 13.13 -8.25 -9.67
CA ARG A 136 13.56 -6.93 -10.17
C ARG A 136 14.91 -7.04 -10.85
N VAL A 137 15.00 -6.42 -11.99
CA VAL A 137 16.28 -6.30 -12.72
C VAL A 137 17.21 -5.32 -12.03
#